data_ea9528a1f8037940dcf4548d7eb0c91c
#
_entry.id   ea9528a1f8037940dcf4548d7eb0c91c
#
_cell.length_a   1.000
_cell.length_b   1.000
_cell.length_c   1.000
_cell.angle_alpha   90.00
_cell.angle_beta   90.00
_cell.angle_gamma   90.00
#
_symmetry.space_group_name_H-M   'P 1'
#
loop_
_entity.id
_entity.type
_entity.pdbx_description
1 polymer ?
#
loop_
_entity_poly.entity_id
_entity_poly.type
_entity_poly.pdbx_seq_one_letter_code
_entity_poly.pdbx_strand_id
1 'polypeptide(L)'
;MQDNCIRKSPPASWCLIYAKVSLQAQTERSDDFKAKYELKEVVVMSRHNIRSPLTSGGAAYMRVTPYEWFKWTSPSSQLSQRGGVLETEMGQFFRKWVVSAGLLPDNYRPQDDEVLFYANSRQRTFTTAKYFSAGFLPFANVEIQHKYDEDKMDPVFKAQFTKMNDEYRQQILAEMATLHGGPEAWMQSVQPTLTLMEEVIDMAHSPAAANDTTHFRFDDTQYKLEKDDEPKLSGGFKLAYSVSDALVLQCYESEDMAAFGHELTEEQWRAICRVKEVHDGLLYATHSAAVNLAYPLVSLIREELAHASRKFTFLCGHDVNLTSIGAALRLNLPETDMASAMAEYDAIEDTPTAVTSPTRAAATGEGHSYTLNGTPANASTRGIVITNGKKIIR
;
A
#
# COMPACT_ATOMS: atom_id res chain seq x y z
N MET A 1 32.59 -23.99 -28.42
CA MET A 1 32.51 -23.93 -26.96
C MET A 1 31.53 -22.83 -26.62
N GLN A 2 30.27 -23.23 -26.50
CA GLN A 2 29.17 -22.36 -26.06
C GLN A 2 28.85 -22.82 -24.64
N ASP A 3 29.36 -22.12 -23.65
CA ASP A 3 29.06 -22.39 -22.25
C ASP A 3 28.01 -21.39 -21.72
N ASN A 4 26.84 -21.92 -21.58
CA ASN A 4 25.86 -21.75 -20.53
C ASN A 4 26.09 -20.58 -19.55
N CYS A 5 25.58 -19.42 -19.87
CA CYS A 5 25.24 -18.42 -18.91
C CYS A 5 23.71 -18.41 -18.72
N ILE A 6 23.18 -19.47 -18.10
CA ILE A 6 21.88 -19.37 -17.42
C ILE A 6 22.17 -18.59 -16.12
N ARG A 7 22.21 -17.28 -16.21
CA ARG A 7 22.19 -16.42 -15.03
C ARG A 7 20.83 -16.63 -14.37
N LYS A 8 20.86 -17.14 -13.16
CA LYS A 8 19.68 -17.22 -12.29
C LYS A 8 19.19 -15.81 -12.06
N SER A 9 18.11 -15.44 -12.71
CA SER A 9 17.36 -14.23 -12.37
C SER A 9 17.10 -14.25 -10.87
N PRO A 10 17.27 -13.12 -10.14
CA PRO A 10 16.84 -13.06 -8.77
C PRO A 10 15.35 -13.41 -8.74
N PRO A 11 14.91 -14.27 -7.84
CA PRO A 11 13.54 -14.74 -7.86
C PRO A 11 12.61 -13.55 -7.72
N ALA A 12 11.53 -13.51 -8.51
CA ALA A 12 10.47 -12.50 -8.47
C ALA A 12 9.84 -12.32 -7.07
N SER A 13 10.28 -13.10 -6.08
CA SER A 13 9.94 -13.02 -4.67
C SER A 13 10.40 -11.74 -3.96
N TRP A 14 11.22 -10.89 -4.57
CA TRP A 14 11.77 -9.70 -3.95
C TRP A 14 10.74 -8.56 -3.78
N CYS A 15 9.71 -8.51 -4.62
CA CYS A 15 8.57 -7.61 -4.43
C CYS A 15 7.55 -8.09 -3.39
N LEU A 16 7.66 -9.34 -2.93
CA LEU A 16 6.71 -9.99 -2.02
C LEU A 16 7.08 -9.90 -0.54
N ILE A 17 8.04 -9.06 -0.16
CA ILE A 17 8.47 -8.96 1.24
C ILE A 17 7.42 -8.28 2.13
N TYR A 18 6.48 -7.51 1.57
CA TYR A 18 5.28 -7.09 2.30
C TYR A 18 4.21 -8.18 2.41
N ALA A 19 4.27 -9.18 1.59
CA ALA A 19 3.51 -10.39 1.73
C ALA A 19 4.40 -11.52 2.21
N LYS A 20 4.81 -11.51 3.47
CA LYS A 20 4.85 -12.76 4.24
C LYS A 20 3.43 -13.23 4.60
N VAL A 21 2.42 -12.80 3.90
CA VAL A 21 1.36 -13.69 3.50
C VAL A 21 2.02 -14.60 2.47
N SER A 22 2.74 -15.56 3.00
CA SER A 22 3.49 -16.54 2.25
C SER A 22 2.67 -17.00 1.06
N LEU A 23 3.32 -17.25 -0.06
CA LEU A 23 2.85 -18.14 -1.11
C LEU A 23 2.43 -19.55 -0.60
N GLN A 24 2.31 -19.75 0.69
CA GLN A 24 1.55 -20.80 1.37
C GLN A 24 0.03 -20.68 1.13
N ALA A 25 -0.45 -19.62 0.54
CA ALA A 25 -1.84 -19.50 0.07
C ALA A 25 -2.14 -20.46 -1.12
N GLN A 26 -1.16 -21.17 -1.63
CA GLN A 26 -1.36 -22.34 -2.50
C GLN A 26 -1.36 -23.68 -1.75
N THR A 27 -1.47 -23.72 -0.43
CA THR A 27 -1.95 -24.91 0.22
C THR A 27 -3.33 -25.20 -0.36
N GLU A 28 -3.45 -26.26 -1.13
CA GLU A 28 -4.75 -26.76 -1.56
C GLU A 28 -5.65 -26.79 -0.33
N ARG A 29 -6.76 -26.03 -0.41
CA ARG A 29 -7.72 -26.01 0.68
C ARG A 29 -8.24 -27.43 0.86
N SER A 30 -8.35 -27.87 2.12
CA SER A 30 -8.83 -29.21 2.42
C SER A 30 -10.18 -29.46 1.76
N ASP A 31 -10.46 -30.72 1.44
CA ASP A 31 -11.75 -31.10 0.86
C ASP A 31 -12.90 -30.72 1.79
N ASP A 32 -12.71 -30.75 3.12
CA ASP A 32 -13.67 -30.28 4.11
C ASP A 32 -13.95 -28.76 4.00
N PHE A 33 -12.96 -27.96 3.66
CA PHE A 33 -13.14 -26.54 3.41
C PHE A 33 -13.93 -26.32 2.11
N LYS A 34 -13.55 -27.01 1.03
CA LYS A 34 -14.24 -26.93 -0.27
C LYS A 34 -15.70 -27.39 -0.19
N ALA A 35 -15.99 -28.36 0.68
CA ALA A 35 -17.34 -28.84 0.91
C ALA A 35 -18.23 -27.83 1.68
N LYS A 36 -17.62 -26.94 2.47
CA LYS A 36 -18.34 -25.97 3.32
C LYS A 36 -18.46 -24.59 2.71
N TYR A 37 -17.51 -24.21 1.83
CA TYR A 37 -17.39 -22.85 1.32
C TYR A 37 -17.30 -22.86 -0.20
N GLU A 38 -18.08 -22.01 -0.82
CA GLU A 38 -18.05 -21.72 -2.24
C GLU A 38 -17.49 -20.31 -2.46
N LEU A 39 -16.53 -20.17 -3.39
CA LEU A 39 -16.02 -18.87 -3.77
C LEU A 39 -17.08 -18.11 -4.58
N LYS A 40 -17.55 -16.99 -4.07
CA LYS A 40 -18.58 -16.16 -4.71
C LYS A 40 -18.01 -14.92 -5.38
N GLU A 41 -16.97 -14.36 -4.78
CA GLU A 41 -16.39 -13.09 -5.20
C GLU A 41 -14.92 -13.00 -4.80
N VAL A 42 -14.18 -12.18 -5.55
CA VAL A 42 -12.78 -11.84 -5.26
C VAL A 42 -12.62 -10.33 -5.36
N VAL A 43 -12.11 -9.70 -4.32
CA VAL A 43 -11.64 -8.32 -4.34
C VAL A 43 -10.11 -8.33 -4.20
N VAL A 44 -9.43 -7.78 -5.19
CA VAL A 44 -7.96 -7.66 -5.22
C VAL A 44 -7.59 -6.20 -5.02
N MET A 45 -6.82 -5.91 -3.96
CA MET A 45 -6.12 -4.64 -3.84
C MET A 45 -4.68 -4.79 -4.27
N SER A 46 -4.26 -4.05 -5.29
CA SER A 46 -2.92 -4.09 -5.87
C SER A 46 -2.21 -2.74 -5.78
N ARG A 47 -0.89 -2.78 -5.67
CA ARG A 47 -0.01 -1.67 -5.97
C ARG A 47 0.25 -1.63 -7.49
N HIS A 48 0.50 -0.42 -8.04
CA HIS A 48 1.05 -0.33 -9.40
C HIS A 48 2.36 -1.13 -9.55
N ASN A 49 2.64 -1.62 -10.74
CA ASN A 49 3.86 -2.37 -11.05
C ASN A 49 5.09 -1.44 -11.19
N ILE A 50 6.22 -1.95 -11.72
CA ILE A 50 7.49 -1.23 -11.85
C ILE A 50 7.29 0.09 -12.60
N ARG A 51 7.86 1.15 -12.08
CA ARG A 51 7.80 2.51 -12.61
C ARG A 51 9.18 3.17 -12.61
N SER A 52 9.35 4.23 -13.38
CA SER A 52 10.49 5.12 -13.21
C SER A 52 10.43 5.85 -11.85
N PRO A 53 11.58 6.25 -11.27
CA PRO A 53 11.62 6.97 -10.00
C PRO A 53 10.84 8.29 -10.02
N LEU A 54 10.42 8.73 -8.82
CA LEU A 54 9.78 10.02 -8.63
C LEU A 54 10.83 11.13 -8.69
N THR A 55 10.68 12.07 -9.61
CA THR A 55 11.57 13.24 -9.75
C THR A 55 10.90 14.54 -9.28
N SER A 56 9.68 14.46 -8.76
CA SER A 56 8.98 15.61 -8.19
C SER A 56 9.75 16.14 -6.96
N GLY A 57 10.04 17.44 -6.94
CA GLY A 57 10.80 18.08 -5.87
C GLY A 57 12.31 18.18 -6.09
N GLY A 58 12.78 18.01 -7.34
CA GLY A 58 14.18 18.25 -7.71
C GLY A 58 15.10 17.05 -7.60
N ALA A 59 14.53 15.84 -7.47
CA ALA A 59 15.26 14.56 -7.48
C ALA A 59 16.55 14.60 -6.64
N ALA A 60 16.41 14.84 -5.34
CA ALA A 60 17.55 14.95 -4.42
C ALA A 60 18.50 13.76 -4.52
N TYR A 61 17.95 12.55 -4.77
CA TYR A 61 18.74 11.34 -4.96
C TYR A 61 19.71 11.42 -6.17
N MET A 62 19.42 12.22 -7.19
CA MET A 62 20.31 12.39 -8.36
C MET A 62 21.55 13.21 -8.05
N ARG A 63 21.57 13.97 -6.94
CA ARG A 63 22.67 14.85 -6.56
C ARG A 63 23.65 14.21 -5.58
N VAL A 64 23.30 13.06 -5.01
CA VAL A 64 24.09 12.38 -3.98
C VAL A 64 24.96 11.26 -4.52
N THR A 65 25.19 11.23 -5.81
CA THR A 65 26.10 10.29 -6.49
C THR A 65 26.82 11.00 -7.64
N PRO A 66 28.08 10.67 -7.94
CA PRO A 66 28.77 11.10 -9.16
C PRO A 66 28.36 10.25 -10.38
N TYR A 67 27.66 9.12 -10.15
CA TYR A 67 27.30 8.20 -11.20
C TYR A 67 26.04 8.64 -11.95
N GLU A 68 25.92 8.21 -13.21
CA GLU A 68 24.68 8.35 -13.98
C GLU A 68 23.70 7.25 -13.61
N TRP A 69 22.49 7.65 -13.23
CA TRP A 69 21.38 6.74 -13.03
C TRP A 69 20.92 6.10 -14.35
N PHE A 70 20.27 4.95 -14.23
CA PHE A 70 19.66 4.28 -15.39
C PHE A 70 18.73 5.23 -16.17
N LYS A 71 18.88 5.22 -17.50
CA LYS A 71 18.06 6.06 -18.40
C LYS A 71 16.75 5.37 -18.69
N TRP A 72 15.74 5.76 -17.96
CA TRP A 72 14.40 5.24 -18.13
C TRP A 72 13.79 5.64 -19.47
N THR A 73 13.10 4.68 -20.14
CA THR A 73 12.33 4.95 -21.35
C THR A 73 10.97 5.53 -21.07
N SER A 74 10.42 5.28 -19.88
CA SER A 74 9.17 5.90 -19.41
C SER A 74 9.47 7.24 -18.73
N PRO A 75 8.58 8.25 -18.87
CA PRO A 75 8.68 9.48 -18.11
C PRO A 75 8.69 9.22 -16.60
N SER A 76 9.15 10.22 -15.81
CA SER A 76 9.18 10.14 -14.36
C SER A 76 7.84 9.70 -13.79
N SER A 77 7.85 8.82 -12.81
CA SER A 77 6.70 8.30 -12.08
C SER A 77 5.72 7.42 -12.89
N GLN A 78 5.97 7.19 -14.16
CA GLN A 78 5.11 6.37 -15.00
C GLN A 78 5.55 4.91 -15.04
N LEU A 79 4.58 4.02 -15.29
CA LEU A 79 4.80 2.58 -15.41
C LEU A 79 5.84 2.29 -16.50
N SER A 80 6.78 1.39 -16.22
CA SER A 80 7.75 0.94 -17.21
C SER A 80 7.13 -0.10 -18.14
N GLN A 81 7.76 -0.30 -19.31
CA GLN A 81 7.34 -1.34 -20.24
C GLN A 81 7.43 -2.73 -19.60
N ARG A 82 8.51 -3.00 -18.86
CA ARG A 82 8.69 -4.26 -18.12
C ARG A 82 7.58 -4.46 -17.08
N GLY A 83 7.23 -3.40 -16.34
CA GLY A 83 6.11 -3.43 -15.40
C GLY A 83 4.79 -3.81 -16.06
N GLY A 84 4.53 -3.31 -17.26
CA GLY A 84 3.34 -3.68 -18.04
C GLY A 84 3.32 -5.17 -18.45
N VAL A 85 4.45 -5.72 -18.90
CA VAL A 85 4.56 -7.14 -19.25
C VAL A 85 4.29 -8.03 -18.02
N LEU A 86 4.95 -7.74 -16.91
CA LEU A 86 4.78 -8.51 -15.67
C LEU A 86 3.33 -8.44 -15.15
N GLU A 87 2.69 -7.30 -15.30
CA GLU A 87 1.30 -7.16 -14.88
C GLU A 87 0.32 -7.94 -15.78
N THR A 88 0.61 -8.05 -17.06
CA THR A 88 -0.16 -8.93 -17.97
C THR A 88 -0.02 -10.39 -17.57
N GLU A 89 1.16 -10.83 -17.19
CA GLU A 89 1.40 -12.18 -16.66
C GLU A 89 0.64 -12.42 -15.35
N MET A 90 0.62 -11.42 -14.46
CA MET A 90 -0.17 -11.49 -13.24
C MET A 90 -1.67 -11.66 -13.54
N GLY A 91 -2.20 -10.88 -14.49
CA GLY A 91 -3.58 -11.04 -14.94
C GLY A 91 -3.88 -12.45 -15.47
N GLN A 92 -2.97 -13.03 -16.25
CA GLN A 92 -3.09 -14.43 -16.73
C GLN A 92 -3.07 -15.44 -15.58
N PHE A 93 -2.22 -15.22 -14.58
CA PHE A 93 -2.19 -16.05 -13.38
C PHE A 93 -3.54 -16.03 -12.65
N PHE A 94 -4.08 -14.85 -12.39
CA PHE A 94 -5.38 -14.70 -11.73
C PHE A 94 -6.51 -15.33 -12.54
N ARG A 95 -6.53 -15.17 -13.86
CA ARG A 95 -7.50 -15.84 -14.73
C ARG A 95 -7.48 -17.34 -14.55
N LYS A 96 -6.31 -17.97 -14.64
CA LYS A 96 -6.16 -19.42 -14.44
C LYS A 96 -6.66 -19.86 -13.07
N TRP A 97 -6.32 -19.08 -12.05
CA TRP A 97 -6.74 -19.37 -10.69
C TRP A 97 -8.25 -19.29 -10.49
N VAL A 98 -8.93 -18.21 -10.93
CA VAL A 98 -10.39 -18.06 -10.74
C VAL A 98 -11.19 -19.08 -11.57
N VAL A 99 -10.67 -19.50 -12.73
CA VAL A 99 -11.27 -20.58 -13.52
C VAL A 99 -11.11 -21.91 -12.79
N SER A 100 -9.93 -22.22 -12.28
CA SER A 100 -9.71 -23.45 -11.51
C SER A 100 -10.51 -23.50 -10.20
N ALA A 101 -10.79 -22.34 -9.61
CA ALA A 101 -11.62 -22.20 -8.41
C ALA A 101 -13.12 -22.27 -8.70
N GLY A 102 -13.52 -22.35 -9.97
CA GLY A 102 -14.93 -22.41 -10.39
C GLY A 102 -15.70 -21.09 -10.32
N LEU A 103 -15.00 -19.96 -10.06
CA LEU A 103 -15.67 -18.64 -9.97
C LEU A 103 -16.11 -18.13 -11.34
N LEU A 104 -15.23 -18.24 -12.35
CA LEU A 104 -15.49 -17.79 -13.70
C LEU A 104 -15.27 -18.93 -14.68
N PRO A 105 -16.08 -19.07 -15.74
CA PRO A 105 -15.81 -20.03 -16.81
C PRO A 105 -14.59 -19.60 -17.64
N ASP A 106 -14.00 -20.54 -18.37
CA ASP A 106 -12.98 -20.21 -19.35
C ASP A 106 -13.56 -19.31 -20.46
N ASN A 107 -12.72 -18.44 -21.03
CA ASN A 107 -13.13 -17.46 -22.05
C ASN A 107 -14.29 -16.54 -21.61
N TYR A 108 -14.35 -16.25 -20.33
CA TYR A 108 -15.42 -15.45 -19.72
C TYR A 108 -15.53 -14.06 -20.34
N ARG A 109 -16.77 -13.64 -20.61
CA ARG A 109 -17.15 -12.27 -20.97
C ARG A 109 -18.12 -11.78 -19.92
N PRO A 110 -17.71 -10.80 -19.08
CA PRO A 110 -18.56 -10.32 -18.01
C PRO A 110 -19.83 -9.64 -18.57
N GLN A 111 -20.91 -9.77 -17.84
CA GLN A 111 -22.07 -8.91 -17.99
C GLN A 111 -21.82 -7.61 -17.22
N ASP A 112 -22.71 -6.63 -17.42
CA ASP A 112 -22.64 -5.37 -16.69
C ASP A 112 -22.62 -5.65 -15.18
N ASP A 113 -21.80 -4.92 -14.44
CA ASP A 113 -21.62 -4.99 -12.99
C ASP A 113 -21.01 -6.29 -12.42
N GLU A 114 -20.69 -7.30 -13.22
CA GLU A 114 -20.05 -8.50 -12.69
C GLU A 114 -18.55 -8.31 -12.39
N VAL A 115 -17.89 -7.37 -13.03
CA VAL A 115 -16.48 -7.05 -12.79
C VAL A 115 -16.27 -5.55 -12.64
N LEU A 116 -15.34 -5.17 -11.77
CA LEU A 116 -14.88 -3.79 -11.62
C LEU A 116 -13.36 -3.75 -11.70
N PHE A 117 -12.84 -2.84 -12.53
CA PHE A 117 -11.46 -2.44 -12.54
C PHE A 117 -11.41 -0.96 -12.20
N TYR A 118 -10.92 -0.62 -11.02
CA TYR A 118 -10.88 0.74 -10.53
C TYR A 118 -9.48 1.11 -10.07
N ALA A 119 -8.95 2.17 -10.61
CA ALA A 119 -7.59 2.61 -10.35
C ALA A 119 -7.54 4.04 -9.83
N ASN A 120 -6.55 4.34 -9.01
CA ASN A 120 -6.19 5.73 -8.77
C ASN A 120 -5.85 6.42 -10.11
N SER A 121 -6.17 7.70 -10.22
CA SER A 121 -6.04 8.49 -11.46
C SER A 121 -4.59 8.87 -11.81
N ARG A 122 -3.59 8.08 -11.39
CA ARG A 122 -2.19 8.21 -11.81
C ARG A 122 -1.91 7.29 -12.98
N GLN A 123 -1.12 7.75 -13.94
CA GLN A 123 -0.78 6.95 -15.12
C GLN A 123 -0.33 5.53 -14.75
N ARG A 124 0.59 5.37 -13.78
CA ARG A 124 1.11 4.06 -13.38
C ARG A 124 0.06 3.11 -12.81
N THR A 125 -0.91 3.60 -12.06
CA THR A 125 -1.99 2.78 -11.47
C THR A 125 -3.04 2.42 -12.51
N PHE A 126 -3.48 3.39 -13.30
CA PHE A 126 -4.39 3.18 -14.41
C PHE A 126 -3.83 2.18 -15.43
N THR A 127 -2.56 2.38 -15.82
CA THR A 127 -1.91 1.51 -16.81
C THR A 127 -1.65 0.12 -16.26
N THR A 128 -1.32 -0.03 -14.98
CA THR A 128 -1.23 -1.34 -14.30
C THR A 128 -2.56 -2.08 -14.39
N ALA A 129 -3.68 -1.44 -14.02
CA ALA A 129 -5.01 -2.04 -14.13
C ALA A 129 -5.36 -2.44 -15.56
N LYS A 130 -4.97 -1.64 -16.56
CA LYS A 130 -5.15 -1.94 -17.96
C LYS A 130 -4.39 -3.18 -18.41
N TYR A 131 -3.12 -3.33 -18.03
CA TYR A 131 -2.33 -4.50 -18.38
C TYR A 131 -2.83 -5.75 -17.63
N PHE A 132 -3.21 -5.62 -16.36
CA PHE A 132 -3.82 -6.72 -15.64
C PHE A 132 -5.11 -7.19 -16.32
N SER A 133 -6.02 -6.28 -16.66
CA SER A 133 -7.28 -6.62 -17.31
C SER A 133 -7.07 -7.30 -18.67
N ALA A 134 -6.06 -6.89 -19.44
CA ALA A 134 -5.71 -7.51 -20.72
C ALA A 134 -5.24 -8.97 -20.53
N GLY A 135 -4.50 -9.28 -19.46
CA GLY A 135 -4.13 -10.65 -19.12
C GLY A 135 -5.29 -11.45 -18.53
N PHE A 136 -6.14 -10.81 -17.74
CA PHE A 136 -7.23 -11.45 -17.01
C PHE A 136 -8.45 -11.74 -17.90
N LEU A 137 -8.88 -10.78 -18.70
CA LEU A 137 -10.07 -10.87 -19.58
C LEU A 137 -9.72 -10.52 -21.03
N PRO A 138 -8.86 -11.30 -21.71
CA PRO A 138 -8.33 -10.91 -23.04
C PRO A 138 -9.39 -10.83 -24.14
N PHE A 139 -10.58 -11.39 -23.91
CA PHE A 139 -11.70 -11.39 -24.88
C PHE A 139 -12.77 -10.32 -24.59
N ALA A 140 -12.60 -9.58 -23.50
CA ALA A 140 -13.55 -8.53 -23.10
C ALA A 140 -12.94 -7.14 -23.34
N ASN A 141 -13.79 -6.19 -23.72
CA ASN A 141 -13.43 -4.78 -23.67
C ASN A 141 -13.72 -4.27 -22.27
N VAL A 142 -12.70 -4.24 -21.41
CA VAL A 142 -12.83 -3.81 -20.01
C VAL A 142 -12.50 -2.34 -19.90
N GLU A 143 -13.42 -1.57 -19.35
CA GLU A 143 -13.18 -0.18 -18.96
C GLU A 143 -12.46 -0.13 -17.61
N ILE A 144 -11.38 0.64 -17.55
CA ILE A 144 -10.71 0.94 -16.29
C ILE A 144 -11.30 2.21 -15.72
N GLN A 145 -12.07 2.08 -14.66
CA GLN A 145 -12.68 3.22 -13.98
C GLN A 145 -11.64 3.99 -13.19
N HIS A 146 -11.76 5.31 -13.17
CA HIS A 146 -10.97 6.24 -12.38
C HIS A 146 -11.78 7.52 -12.13
N LYS A 147 -11.52 8.21 -11.02
CA LYS A 147 -12.36 9.34 -10.62
C LYS A 147 -12.02 10.66 -11.30
N TYR A 148 -10.75 10.89 -11.56
CA TYR A 148 -10.23 12.14 -12.05
C TYR A 148 -9.41 11.93 -13.31
N ASP A 149 -9.22 13.01 -14.07
CA ASP A 149 -8.19 13.05 -15.11
C ASP A 149 -6.80 12.79 -14.52
N GLU A 150 -5.86 12.45 -15.38
CA GLU A 150 -4.49 12.09 -15.02
C GLU A 150 -3.86 13.14 -14.09
N ASP A 151 -3.02 12.66 -13.15
CA ASP A 151 -2.24 13.41 -12.17
C ASP A 151 -2.96 13.91 -10.91
N LYS A 152 -4.25 13.77 -10.80
CA LYS A 152 -4.96 14.08 -9.55
C LYS A 152 -5.20 12.80 -8.75
N MET A 153 -4.78 12.78 -7.48
CA MET A 153 -5.04 11.64 -6.59
C MET A 153 -6.53 11.54 -6.25
N ASP A 154 -7.07 10.35 -6.42
CA ASP A 154 -8.38 10.02 -5.89
C ASP A 154 -8.30 9.89 -4.36
N PRO A 155 -9.20 10.55 -3.61
CA PRO A 155 -9.24 10.46 -2.15
C PRO A 155 -9.33 9.04 -1.60
N VAL A 156 -9.93 8.10 -2.34
CA VAL A 156 -10.00 6.68 -1.95
C VAL A 156 -8.61 6.05 -1.84
N PHE A 157 -7.70 6.40 -2.73
CA PHE A 157 -6.33 5.89 -2.75
C PHE A 157 -5.30 6.83 -2.12
N LYS A 158 -5.70 8.04 -1.74
CA LYS A 158 -4.82 8.97 -1.04
C LYS A 158 -4.79 8.64 0.45
N ALA A 159 -3.67 8.07 0.91
CA ALA A 159 -3.49 7.72 2.31
C ALA A 159 -3.23 8.99 3.16
N GLN A 160 -4.29 9.77 3.39
CA GLN A 160 -4.27 11.04 4.13
C GLN A 160 -5.12 10.96 5.39
N PHE A 161 -4.75 11.72 6.40
CA PHE A 161 -5.57 11.84 7.60
C PHE A 161 -6.85 12.63 7.30
N THR A 162 -7.99 11.99 7.43
CA THR A 162 -9.31 12.63 7.24
C THR A 162 -9.85 13.21 8.54
N LYS A 163 -9.38 12.71 9.68
CA LYS A 163 -9.66 13.21 11.03
C LYS A 163 -8.34 13.45 11.75
N MET A 164 -8.25 14.52 12.54
CA MET A 164 -7.07 14.80 13.35
C MET A 164 -7.41 15.77 14.48
N ASN A 165 -6.93 15.47 15.66
CA ASN A 165 -6.83 16.39 16.80
C ASN A 165 -5.47 16.21 17.48
N ASP A 166 -5.16 17.02 18.48
CA ASP A 166 -3.84 17.00 19.13
C ASP A 166 -3.63 15.71 19.95
N GLU A 167 -4.65 15.21 20.62
CA GLU A 167 -4.58 13.98 21.39
C GLU A 167 -4.32 12.77 20.47
N TYR A 168 -5.07 12.67 19.38
CA TYR A 168 -4.88 11.63 18.40
C TYR A 168 -3.51 11.67 17.72
N ARG A 169 -3.00 12.88 17.43
CA ARG A 169 -1.63 13.04 16.91
C ARG A 169 -0.59 12.55 17.91
N GLN A 170 -0.73 12.87 19.20
CA GLN A 170 0.18 12.37 20.24
C GLN A 170 0.09 10.85 20.40
N GLN A 171 -1.08 10.27 20.28
CA GLN A 171 -1.25 8.81 20.27
C GLN A 171 -0.46 8.16 19.13
N ILE A 172 -0.60 8.65 17.89
CA ILE A 172 0.16 8.15 16.74
C ILE A 172 1.67 8.26 16.99
N LEU A 173 2.14 9.42 17.47
CA LEU A 173 3.57 9.62 17.75
C LEU A 173 4.09 8.67 18.85
N ALA A 174 3.27 8.38 19.86
CA ALA A 174 3.61 7.42 20.91
C ALA A 174 3.69 5.98 20.35
N GLU A 175 2.77 5.60 19.47
CA GLU A 175 2.84 4.31 18.77
C GLU A 175 4.09 4.22 17.89
N MET A 176 4.41 5.26 17.13
CA MET A 176 5.62 5.32 16.31
C MET A 176 6.90 5.18 17.17
N ALA A 177 6.92 5.80 18.36
CA ALA A 177 8.04 5.74 19.27
C ALA A 177 8.28 4.34 19.88
N THR A 178 7.30 3.47 19.85
CA THR A 178 7.39 2.10 20.40
C THR A 178 7.42 1.01 19.31
N LEU A 179 7.12 1.36 18.08
CA LEU A 179 7.05 0.42 16.96
C LEU A 179 8.39 -0.31 16.80
N HIS A 180 8.34 -1.65 16.83
CA HIS A 180 9.52 -2.52 16.69
C HIS A 180 10.73 -2.16 17.59
N GLY A 181 10.48 -1.71 18.83
CA GLY A 181 11.51 -1.38 19.80
C GLY A 181 11.95 0.09 19.81
N GLY A 182 11.29 0.94 19.01
CA GLY A 182 11.49 2.38 19.00
C GLY A 182 12.63 2.87 18.07
N PRO A 183 12.87 4.20 18.04
CA PRO A 183 13.81 4.83 17.12
C PRO A 183 15.25 4.32 17.21
N GLU A 184 15.74 4.00 18.41
CA GLU A 184 17.10 3.46 18.58
C GLU A 184 17.24 2.08 17.94
N ALA A 185 16.25 1.18 18.12
CA ALA A 185 16.25 -0.13 17.50
C ALA A 185 16.16 -0.02 15.97
N TRP A 186 15.36 0.90 15.47
CA TRP A 186 15.29 1.22 14.04
C TRP A 186 16.64 1.68 13.51
N MET A 187 17.27 2.66 14.16
CA MET A 187 18.57 3.18 13.78
C MET A 187 19.62 2.07 13.73
N GLN A 188 19.73 1.25 14.80
CA GLN A 188 20.66 0.13 14.83
C GLN A 188 20.41 -0.88 13.69
N SER A 189 19.17 -1.12 13.35
CA SER A 189 18.81 -2.09 12.29
C SER A 189 19.12 -1.60 10.89
N VAL A 190 19.05 -0.29 10.61
CA VAL A 190 19.23 0.27 9.27
C VAL A 190 20.61 0.91 9.06
N GLN A 191 21.32 1.32 10.12
CA GLN A 191 22.59 2.03 10.00
C GLN A 191 23.63 1.33 9.12
N PRO A 192 23.86 0.00 9.23
CA PRO A 192 24.80 -0.69 8.33
C PRO A 192 24.38 -0.59 6.85
N THR A 193 23.07 -0.58 6.60
CA THR A 193 22.52 -0.45 5.24
C THR A 193 22.69 0.97 4.72
N LEU A 194 22.49 1.98 5.56
CA LEU A 194 22.73 3.37 5.16
C LEU A 194 24.18 3.58 4.75
N THR A 195 25.13 3.05 5.52
CA THR A 195 26.56 3.09 5.18
C THR A 195 26.85 2.36 3.86
N LEU A 196 26.31 1.15 3.68
CA LEU A 196 26.43 0.41 2.43
C LEU A 196 25.90 1.22 1.23
N MET A 197 24.75 1.88 1.40
CA MET A 197 24.15 2.68 0.32
C MET A 197 25.02 3.90 -0.02
N GLU A 198 25.60 4.57 0.98
CA GLU A 198 26.55 5.68 0.75
C GLU A 198 27.77 5.23 -0.06
N GLU A 199 28.32 4.04 0.25
CA GLU A 199 29.42 3.44 -0.50
C GLU A 199 29.01 3.08 -1.94
N VAL A 200 27.87 2.42 -2.12
CA VAL A 200 27.37 1.97 -3.44
C VAL A 200 27.16 3.14 -4.39
N ILE A 201 26.66 4.26 -3.89
CA ILE A 201 26.40 5.44 -4.72
C ILE A 201 27.61 6.41 -4.77
N ASP A 202 28.72 6.08 -4.07
CA ASP A 202 29.90 6.96 -3.93
C ASP A 202 29.53 8.38 -3.48
N MET A 203 28.73 8.45 -2.41
CA MET A 203 28.19 9.72 -1.91
C MET A 203 29.26 10.74 -1.61
N ALA A 204 30.45 10.31 -1.13
CA ALA A 204 31.56 11.20 -0.77
C ALA A 204 32.10 12.03 -1.94
N HIS A 205 31.95 11.55 -3.16
CA HIS A 205 32.36 12.25 -4.38
C HIS A 205 31.21 12.87 -5.16
N SER A 206 30.04 12.91 -4.55
CA SER A 206 28.83 13.45 -5.20
C SER A 206 28.85 14.98 -5.30
N PRO A 207 28.06 15.57 -6.20
CA PRO A 207 27.87 17.03 -6.28
C PRO A 207 27.34 17.63 -4.97
N ALA A 208 26.55 16.87 -4.18
CA ALA A 208 26.06 17.32 -2.88
C ALA A 208 27.16 17.39 -1.83
N ALA A 209 28.07 16.42 -1.79
CA ALA A 209 29.19 16.39 -0.82
C ALA A 209 30.18 17.54 -0.99
N ALA A 210 30.32 18.09 -2.20
CA ALA A 210 31.24 19.21 -2.46
C ALA A 210 30.87 20.49 -1.68
N ASN A 211 29.61 20.64 -1.24
CA ASN A 211 29.10 21.84 -0.59
C ASN A 211 28.34 21.55 0.72
N ASP A 212 28.22 20.30 1.13
CA ASP A 212 27.39 19.87 2.24
C ASP A 212 27.97 18.61 2.89
N THR A 213 27.67 18.43 4.17
CA THR A 213 27.91 17.21 4.95
C THR A 213 26.72 16.26 4.86
N THR A 214 26.13 16.12 3.69
CA THR A 214 24.96 15.28 3.48
C THR A 214 25.31 13.82 3.73
N HIS A 215 24.61 13.21 4.67
CA HIS A 215 24.69 11.80 5.02
C HIS A 215 23.31 11.21 5.21
N PHE A 216 23.20 9.91 5.02
CA PHE A 216 22.00 9.18 5.41
C PHE A 216 22.00 9.02 6.93
N ARG A 217 21.04 9.63 7.58
CA ARG A 217 20.94 9.64 9.04
C ARG A 217 19.49 9.53 9.47
N PHE A 218 19.26 9.06 10.68
CA PHE A 218 17.92 8.88 11.24
C PHE A 218 17.64 9.87 12.39
N ASP A 219 18.67 10.35 13.06
CA ASP A 219 18.58 11.19 14.25
C ASP A 219 18.05 12.61 13.99
N ASP A 220 18.03 13.08 12.74
CA ASP A 220 17.42 14.34 12.31
C ASP A 220 15.99 14.18 11.75
N THR A 221 15.42 13.00 11.91
CA THR A 221 14.08 12.68 11.37
C THR A 221 13.00 13.50 12.09
N GLN A 222 12.15 14.14 11.30
CA GLN A 222 10.99 14.86 11.77
C GLN A 222 9.73 14.37 11.09
N TYR A 223 8.64 14.28 11.85
CA TYR A 223 7.34 13.84 11.37
C TYR A 223 6.37 15.00 11.24
N LYS A 224 5.58 14.99 10.16
CA LYS A 224 4.47 15.90 9.95
C LYS A 224 3.19 15.10 9.78
N LEU A 225 2.27 15.24 10.74
CA LEU A 225 0.98 14.55 10.79
C LEU A 225 -0.11 15.60 10.87
N GLU A 226 -0.72 15.92 9.73
CA GLU A 226 -1.72 16.98 9.62
C GLU A 226 -2.99 16.44 8.97
N LYS A 227 -4.13 17.03 9.35
CA LYS A 227 -5.42 16.77 8.71
C LYS A 227 -5.36 17.13 7.22
N ASP A 228 -6.04 16.36 6.39
CA ASP A 228 -6.14 16.50 4.94
C ASP A 228 -4.79 16.37 4.19
N ASP A 229 -3.75 15.88 4.88
CA ASP A 229 -2.43 15.61 4.29
C ASP A 229 -1.98 14.16 4.55
N GLU A 230 -1.11 13.66 3.68
CA GLU A 230 -0.43 12.38 3.90
C GLU A 230 0.61 12.54 5.01
N PRO A 231 0.86 11.52 5.84
CA PRO A 231 1.96 11.58 6.81
C PRO A 231 3.29 11.79 6.08
N LYS A 232 4.14 12.64 6.62
CA LYS A 232 5.43 12.98 6.01
C LYS A 232 6.56 12.81 7.02
N LEU A 233 7.70 12.45 6.49
CA LEU A 233 8.97 12.36 7.18
C LEU A 233 9.98 13.21 6.43
N SER A 234 10.83 13.93 7.15
CA SER A 234 11.93 14.72 6.59
C SER A 234 13.26 14.35 7.28
N GLY A 235 14.37 14.87 6.77
CA GLY A 235 15.72 14.59 7.26
C GLY A 235 16.49 13.63 6.36
N GLY A 236 17.67 13.24 6.81
CA GLY A 236 18.59 12.37 6.05
C GLY A 236 18.01 10.98 5.75
N PHE A 237 17.14 10.47 6.61
CA PHE A 237 16.44 9.21 6.36
C PHE A 237 15.45 9.28 5.18
N LYS A 238 14.81 10.44 4.96
CA LYS A 238 13.97 10.65 3.76
C LYS A 238 14.79 10.59 2.48
N LEU A 239 16.01 11.11 2.50
CA LEU A 239 16.93 11.02 1.37
C LEU A 239 17.34 9.55 1.13
N ALA A 240 17.70 8.81 2.20
CA ALA A 240 18.03 7.39 2.12
C ALA A 240 16.87 6.57 1.53
N TYR A 241 15.65 6.82 1.97
CA TYR A 241 14.44 6.21 1.38
C TYR A 241 14.34 6.48 -0.13
N SER A 242 14.58 7.72 -0.57
CA SER A 242 14.49 8.07 -1.99
C SER A 242 15.56 7.39 -2.83
N VAL A 243 16.78 7.24 -2.29
CA VAL A 243 17.87 6.50 -2.93
C VAL A 243 17.58 5.00 -2.96
N SER A 244 17.10 4.44 -1.86
CA SER A 244 16.67 3.03 -1.80
C SER A 244 15.60 2.72 -2.86
N ASP A 245 14.56 3.54 -2.96
CA ASP A 245 13.50 3.39 -3.99
C ASP A 245 14.10 3.42 -5.40
N ALA A 246 15.01 4.35 -5.68
CA ALA A 246 15.66 4.47 -6.99
C ALA A 246 16.55 3.26 -7.33
N LEU A 247 17.38 2.79 -6.38
CA LEU A 247 18.23 1.60 -6.54
C LEU A 247 17.41 0.34 -6.80
N VAL A 248 16.36 0.14 -6.01
CA VAL A 248 15.47 -1.03 -6.14
C VAL A 248 14.73 -1.02 -7.47
N LEU A 249 14.19 0.13 -7.88
CA LEU A 249 13.52 0.26 -9.18
C LEU A 249 14.48 0.00 -10.34
N GLN A 250 15.69 0.55 -10.27
CA GLN A 250 16.73 0.31 -11.26
C GLN A 250 17.12 -1.17 -11.34
N CYS A 251 17.24 -1.85 -10.20
CA CYS A 251 17.51 -3.28 -10.12
C CYS A 251 16.40 -4.11 -10.80
N TYR A 252 15.14 -3.74 -10.61
CA TYR A 252 14.03 -4.44 -11.25
C TYR A 252 13.92 -4.19 -12.76
N GLU A 253 14.32 -3.01 -13.22
CA GLU A 253 14.27 -2.69 -14.64
C GLU A 253 15.48 -3.23 -15.40
N SER A 254 16.69 -3.15 -14.82
CA SER A 254 17.94 -3.57 -15.44
C SER A 254 18.97 -4.05 -14.42
N GLU A 255 19.17 -5.35 -14.32
CA GLU A 255 20.10 -5.96 -13.38
C GLU A 255 21.57 -5.49 -13.60
N ASP A 256 21.98 -5.28 -14.85
CA ASP A 256 23.35 -4.90 -15.20
C ASP A 256 23.74 -3.51 -14.67
N MET A 257 22.77 -2.65 -14.42
CA MET A 257 22.98 -1.26 -13.95
C MET A 257 22.59 -1.05 -12.50
N ALA A 258 22.21 -2.12 -11.81
CA ALA A 258 21.48 -2.02 -10.53
C ALA A 258 22.22 -1.25 -9.44
N ALA A 259 23.53 -1.43 -9.31
CA ALA A 259 24.34 -0.85 -8.22
C ALA A 259 25.64 -0.23 -8.74
N PHE A 260 25.60 0.44 -9.87
CA PHE A 260 26.75 1.17 -10.46
C PHE A 260 28.04 0.34 -10.60
N GLY A 261 27.90 -0.96 -10.86
CA GLY A 261 29.01 -1.90 -11.01
C GLY A 261 29.43 -2.61 -9.72
N HIS A 262 28.81 -2.32 -8.58
CA HIS A 262 28.99 -3.10 -7.37
C HIS A 262 28.20 -4.42 -7.44
N GLU A 263 28.84 -5.52 -7.06
CA GLU A 263 28.17 -6.80 -6.89
C GLU A 263 27.60 -6.89 -5.48
N LEU A 264 26.28 -6.77 -5.34
CA LEU A 264 25.58 -6.89 -4.07
C LEU A 264 25.00 -8.27 -3.87
N THR A 265 25.17 -8.81 -2.66
CA THR A 265 24.53 -10.08 -2.27
C THR A 265 23.01 -9.91 -2.14
N GLU A 266 22.29 -11.05 -2.08
CA GLU A 266 20.87 -11.06 -1.82
C GLU A 266 20.52 -10.38 -0.48
N GLU A 267 21.31 -10.62 0.56
CA GLU A 267 21.12 -10.02 1.88
C GLU A 267 21.29 -8.50 1.82
N GLN A 268 22.27 -8.00 1.06
CA GLN A 268 22.48 -6.56 0.88
C GLN A 268 21.30 -5.90 0.14
N TRP A 269 20.79 -6.53 -0.93
CA TRP A 269 19.60 -6.05 -1.61
C TRP A 269 18.36 -6.05 -0.70
N ARG A 270 18.17 -7.12 0.09
CA ARG A 270 17.09 -7.18 1.08
C ARG A 270 17.22 -6.06 2.12
N ALA A 271 18.45 -5.77 2.57
CA ALA A 271 18.70 -4.68 3.50
C ALA A 271 18.36 -3.32 2.90
N ILE A 272 18.70 -3.07 1.61
CA ILE A 272 18.32 -1.85 0.90
C ILE A 272 16.80 -1.71 0.79
N CYS A 273 16.07 -2.79 0.45
CA CYS A 273 14.60 -2.79 0.44
C CYS A 273 14.02 -2.44 1.81
N ARG A 274 14.65 -2.92 2.89
CA ARG A 274 14.20 -2.66 4.27
C ARG A 274 14.19 -1.17 4.65
N VAL A 275 15.01 -0.33 4.04
CA VAL A 275 14.95 1.13 4.27
C VAL A 275 13.58 1.69 3.93
N LYS A 276 12.99 1.23 2.82
CA LYS A 276 11.62 1.59 2.44
C LYS A 276 10.59 1.00 3.38
N GLU A 277 10.77 -0.23 3.82
CA GLU A 277 9.88 -0.88 4.79
C GLU A 277 9.82 -0.10 6.10
N VAL A 278 10.98 0.33 6.62
CA VAL A 278 11.04 1.15 7.83
C VAL A 278 10.34 2.48 7.64
N HIS A 279 10.58 3.17 6.52
CA HIS A 279 9.93 4.43 6.20
C HIS A 279 8.40 4.29 6.16
N ASP A 280 7.91 3.32 5.39
CA ASP A 280 6.48 3.12 5.21
C ASP A 280 5.84 2.56 6.49
N GLY A 281 6.55 1.70 7.23
CA GLY A 281 6.13 1.18 8.52
C GLY A 281 5.91 2.29 9.55
N LEU A 282 6.83 3.23 9.65
CA LEU A 282 6.69 4.37 10.55
C LEU A 282 5.48 5.24 10.23
N LEU A 283 5.26 5.54 8.95
CA LEU A 283 4.23 6.49 8.53
C LEU A 283 2.84 5.87 8.37
N TYR A 284 2.75 4.60 7.97
CA TYR A 284 1.50 4.00 7.51
C TYR A 284 1.09 2.72 8.25
N ALA A 285 1.97 2.15 9.11
CA ALA A 285 1.71 0.87 9.77
C ALA A 285 1.50 0.96 11.29
N THR A 286 1.61 2.12 11.92
CA THR A 286 1.09 2.30 13.28
C THR A 286 -0.42 2.14 13.24
N HIS A 287 -0.98 1.41 14.20
CA HIS A 287 -2.39 1.01 14.12
C HIS A 287 -3.33 2.22 14.04
N SER A 288 -3.15 3.20 14.91
CA SER A 288 -3.98 4.41 14.89
C SER A 288 -3.88 5.17 13.56
N ALA A 289 -2.67 5.40 13.05
CA ALA A 289 -2.53 6.04 11.75
C ALA A 289 -3.19 5.21 10.63
N ALA A 290 -2.93 3.91 10.61
CA ALA A 290 -3.43 3.01 9.57
C ALA A 290 -4.96 2.97 9.49
N VAL A 291 -5.66 2.94 10.63
CA VAL A 291 -7.14 2.98 10.69
C VAL A 291 -7.70 4.20 9.99
N ASN A 292 -7.10 5.37 10.20
CA ASN A 292 -7.54 6.62 9.56
C ASN A 292 -7.19 6.65 8.07
N LEU A 293 -5.93 6.33 7.73
CA LEU A 293 -5.41 6.40 6.38
C LEU A 293 -6.07 5.39 5.42
N ALA A 294 -6.42 4.21 5.93
CA ALA A 294 -7.02 3.14 5.13
C ALA A 294 -8.54 3.24 5.02
N TYR A 295 -9.21 4.00 5.89
CA TYR A 295 -10.67 4.00 6.00
C TYR A 295 -11.42 4.18 4.67
N PRO A 296 -11.07 5.13 3.78
CA PRO A 296 -11.80 5.30 2.52
C PRO A 296 -11.71 4.05 1.62
N LEU A 297 -10.55 3.41 1.59
CA LEU A 297 -10.32 2.22 0.76
C LEU A 297 -10.93 0.96 1.39
N VAL A 298 -10.86 0.80 2.71
CA VAL A 298 -11.56 -0.28 3.43
C VAL A 298 -13.07 -0.16 3.26
N SER A 299 -13.61 1.06 3.26
CA SER A 299 -15.04 1.30 2.99
C SER A 299 -15.43 0.85 1.58
N LEU A 300 -14.64 1.20 0.57
CA LEU A 300 -14.85 0.76 -0.81
C LEU A 300 -14.77 -0.77 -0.92
N ILE A 301 -13.76 -1.40 -0.33
CA ILE A 301 -13.63 -2.88 -0.34
C ILE A 301 -14.86 -3.53 0.28
N ARG A 302 -15.37 -2.98 1.39
CA ARG A 302 -16.59 -3.50 2.03
C ARG A 302 -17.83 -3.34 1.14
N GLU A 303 -17.95 -2.21 0.44
CA GLU A 303 -19.05 -1.95 -0.49
C GLU A 303 -19.02 -2.94 -1.65
N GLU A 304 -17.84 -3.19 -2.22
CA GLU A 304 -17.67 -4.17 -3.30
C GLU A 304 -18.00 -5.58 -2.82
N LEU A 305 -17.52 -6.01 -1.66
CA LEU A 305 -17.87 -7.32 -1.07
C LEU A 305 -19.35 -7.47 -0.68
N ALA A 306 -20.12 -6.40 -0.69
CA ALA A 306 -21.57 -6.42 -0.46
C ALA A 306 -22.37 -6.30 -1.78
N HIS A 307 -21.71 -6.15 -2.91
CA HIS A 307 -22.35 -5.93 -4.20
C HIS A 307 -22.90 -7.26 -4.76
N ALA A 308 -24.21 -7.35 -4.94
CA ALA A 308 -24.92 -8.62 -5.19
C ALA A 308 -24.52 -9.33 -6.49
N SER A 309 -24.15 -8.60 -7.54
CA SER A 309 -23.77 -9.15 -8.86
C SER A 309 -22.26 -9.23 -9.08
N ARG A 310 -21.44 -8.64 -8.19
CA ARG A 310 -20.00 -8.59 -8.34
C ARG A 310 -19.38 -9.98 -8.19
N LYS A 311 -18.48 -10.33 -9.10
CA LYS A 311 -17.68 -11.56 -9.06
C LYS A 311 -16.21 -11.28 -8.89
N PHE A 312 -15.73 -10.19 -9.50
CA PHE A 312 -14.32 -9.83 -9.44
C PHE A 312 -14.12 -8.32 -9.45
N THR A 313 -13.39 -7.84 -8.45
CA THR A 313 -12.99 -6.44 -8.33
C THR A 313 -11.47 -6.34 -8.28
N PHE A 314 -10.88 -5.48 -9.12
CA PHE A 314 -9.47 -5.14 -9.10
C PHE A 314 -9.30 -3.66 -8.78
N LEU A 315 -8.73 -3.38 -7.62
CA LEU A 315 -8.41 -2.04 -7.14
C LEU A 315 -6.91 -1.79 -7.29
N CYS A 316 -6.50 -0.73 -7.97
CA CYS A 316 -5.09 -0.43 -8.17
C CYS A 316 -4.70 0.92 -7.57
N GLY A 317 -3.87 0.87 -6.53
CA GLY A 317 -3.34 2.02 -5.81
C GLY A 317 -1.82 1.96 -5.65
N HIS A 318 -1.37 2.22 -4.44
CA HIS A 318 0.03 2.38 -4.07
C HIS A 318 0.42 1.42 -2.93
N ASP A 319 1.73 1.28 -2.71
CA ASP A 319 2.30 0.51 -1.60
C ASP A 319 1.78 0.97 -0.22
N VAL A 320 1.67 2.28 -0.01
CA VAL A 320 1.12 2.85 1.23
C VAL A 320 -0.33 2.42 1.51
N ASN A 321 -1.13 2.16 0.47
CA ASN A 321 -2.47 1.62 0.63
C ASN A 321 -2.44 0.18 1.16
N LEU A 322 -1.55 -0.66 0.65
CA LEU A 322 -1.37 -2.03 1.14
C LEU A 322 -0.86 -2.04 2.57
N THR A 323 0.11 -1.17 2.89
CA THR A 323 0.67 -1.03 4.23
C THR A 323 -0.40 -0.61 5.24
N SER A 324 -1.16 0.44 4.94
CA SER A 324 -2.20 0.93 5.85
C SER A 324 -3.37 -0.04 6.01
N ILE A 325 -3.84 -0.69 4.94
CA ILE A 325 -4.88 -1.73 5.04
C ILE A 325 -4.38 -2.91 5.88
N GLY A 326 -3.16 -3.40 5.61
CA GLY A 326 -2.58 -4.52 6.34
C GLY A 326 -2.48 -4.26 7.85
N ALA A 327 -2.11 -3.04 8.24
CA ALA A 327 -2.01 -2.64 9.63
C ALA A 327 -3.39 -2.36 10.27
N ALA A 328 -4.28 -1.66 9.57
CA ALA A 328 -5.63 -1.36 10.05
C ALA A 328 -6.44 -2.64 10.29
N LEU A 329 -6.36 -3.58 9.37
CA LEU A 329 -7.06 -4.87 9.45
C LEU A 329 -6.27 -5.92 10.25
N ARG A 330 -5.07 -5.60 10.73
CA ARG A 330 -4.22 -6.53 11.50
C ARG A 330 -4.08 -7.90 10.82
N LEU A 331 -3.83 -7.93 9.51
CA LEU A 331 -3.87 -9.16 8.69
C LEU A 331 -2.93 -10.28 9.16
N ASN A 332 -1.99 -9.98 10.05
CA ASN A 332 -1.09 -10.96 10.66
C ASN A 332 -1.60 -11.52 12.00
N LEU A 333 -2.78 -11.11 12.44
CA LEU A 333 -3.37 -11.54 13.72
C LEU A 333 -4.63 -12.39 13.44
N PRO A 334 -4.91 -13.40 14.31
CA PRO A 334 -6.04 -14.30 14.10
C PRO A 334 -7.43 -13.66 14.25
N GLU A 335 -7.51 -12.47 14.82
CA GLU A 335 -8.77 -11.76 15.08
C GLU A 335 -8.89 -10.49 14.24
N THR A 336 -8.78 -10.62 12.93
CA THR A 336 -8.90 -9.49 12.02
C THR A 336 -10.35 -9.29 11.59
N ASP A 337 -10.88 -8.11 11.82
CA ASP A 337 -12.26 -7.75 11.46
C ASP A 337 -12.32 -6.33 10.87
N MET A 338 -12.76 -6.24 9.63
CA MET A 338 -12.97 -4.98 8.92
C MET A 338 -13.95 -4.06 9.66
N ALA A 339 -14.97 -4.63 10.32
CA ALA A 339 -15.93 -3.86 11.09
C ALA A 339 -15.28 -3.20 12.31
N SER A 340 -14.30 -3.86 12.95
CA SER A 340 -13.55 -3.29 14.07
C SER A 340 -12.70 -2.10 13.64
N ALA A 341 -11.97 -2.22 12.54
CA ALA A 341 -11.15 -1.12 12.00
C ALA A 341 -12.02 0.10 11.63
N MET A 342 -13.21 -0.12 11.08
CA MET A 342 -14.13 0.95 10.75
C MET A 342 -14.74 1.61 11.99
N ALA A 343 -15.07 0.84 13.01
CA ALA A 343 -15.57 1.35 14.29
C ALA A 343 -14.49 2.18 15.03
N GLU A 344 -13.24 1.75 14.99
CA GLU A 344 -12.11 2.51 15.53
C GLU A 344 -11.93 3.85 14.81
N TYR A 345 -12.05 3.88 13.48
CA TYR A 345 -12.04 5.14 12.74
C TYR A 345 -13.19 6.06 13.12
N ASP A 346 -14.41 5.52 13.23
CA ASP A 346 -15.58 6.31 13.58
C ASP A 346 -15.46 6.96 14.97
N ALA A 347 -14.74 6.30 15.88
CA ALA A 347 -14.48 6.77 17.24
C ALA A 347 -13.42 7.90 17.32
N ILE A 348 -12.66 8.17 16.26
CA ILE A 348 -11.68 9.27 16.26
C ILE A 348 -12.43 10.61 16.33
N GLU A 349 -12.17 11.39 17.38
CA GLU A 349 -12.66 12.76 17.48
C GLU A 349 -11.86 13.66 16.53
N ASP A 350 -12.57 14.39 15.67
CA ASP A 350 -11.95 15.35 14.77
C ASP A 350 -11.86 16.73 15.46
N THR A 351 -10.83 17.50 15.14
CA THR A 351 -10.74 18.89 15.63
C THR A 351 -11.95 19.66 15.14
N PRO A 352 -12.77 20.25 16.02
CA PRO A 352 -13.86 21.09 15.58
C PRO A 352 -13.30 22.21 14.72
N THR A 353 -13.70 22.29 13.46
CA THR A 353 -13.58 23.55 12.72
C THR A 353 -14.27 24.60 13.58
N ALA A 354 -13.57 25.70 13.89
CA ALA A 354 -14.03 26.72 14.83
C ALA A 354 -15.34 27.39 14.35
N VAL A 355 -16.45 26.66 14.51
CA VAL A 355 -17.81 27.16 14.48
C VAL A 355 -18.35 26.95 15.89
N THR A 356 -18.50 28.00 16.63
CA THR A 356 -19.16 28.02 17.94
C THR A 356 -20.51 27.32 17.85
N SER A 357 -20.53 26.03 18.24
CA SER A 357 -21.80 25.32 18.41
C SER A 357 -22.40 25.62 19.76
N PRO A 358 -23.72 25.90 19.86
CA PRO A 358 -24.37 26.16 21.13
C PRO A 358 -24.30 24.89 22.01
N THR A 359 -23.99 25.11 23.26
CA THR A 359 -23.94 24.10 24.34
C THR A 359 -25.17 23.17 24.30
N ARG A 360 -24.99 21.93 23.94
CA ARG A 360 -26.04 20.92 23.99
C ARG A 360 -26.24 20.52 25.45
N ALA A 361 -27.38 20.85 26.01
CA ALA A 361 -27.82 20.35 27.29
C ALA A 361 -27.81 18.83 27.33
N ALA A 362 -27.29 18.23 28.41
CA ALA A 362 -27.25 16.79 28.62
C ALA A 362 -28.63 16.17 28.44
N ALA A 363 -28.79 15.35 27.42
CA ALA A 363 -29.98 14.54 27.24
C ALA A 363 -29.87 13.31 28.15
N THR A 364 -30.62 13.31 29.21
CA THR A 364 -30.91 12.14 30.02
C THR A 364 -31.88 11.24 29.23
N GLY A 365 -31.48 9.99 29.02
CA GLY A 365 -32.44 8.91 28.83
C GLY A 365 -32.63 8.40 27.41
N GLU A 366 -32.60 7.11 27.34
CA GLU A 366 -32.94 6.12 26.31
C GLU A 366 -31.82 5.77 25.34
N GLY A 367 -31.33 4.53 25.50
CA GLY A 367 -30.29 3.96 24.69
C GLY A 367 -30.71 3.82 23.23
N HIS A 368 -30.23 4.69 22.41
CA HIS A 368 -30.43 4.58 20.96
C HIS A 368 -29.53 3.48 20.39
N SER A 369 -30.11 2.62 19.58
CA SER A 369 -29.40 1.59 18.81
C SER A 369 -29.20 2.07 17.38
N TYR A 370 -28.00 1.82 16.83
CA TYR A 370 -27.66 2.18 15.45
C TYR A 370 -27.08 0.98 14.72
N THR A 371 -27.33 0.89 13.42
CA THR A 371 -26.63 -0.04 12.52
C THR A 371 -25.18 0.43 12.33
N LEU A 372 -24.32 -0.40 11.77
CA LEU A 372 -22.93 -0.04 11.42
C LEU A 372 -22.82 1.18 10.48
N ASN A 373 -23.90 1.54 9.81
CA ASN A 373 -23.95 2.71 8.91
C ASN A 373 -24.47 3.97 9.61
N GLY A 374 -24.56 3.96 10.97
CA GLY A 374 -25.08 5.10 11.73
C GLY A 374 -26.58 5.34 11.60
N THR A 375 -27.33 4.45 10.94
CA THR A 375 -28.80 4.55 10.83
C THR A 375 -29.45 4.08 12.13
N PRO A 376 -30.45 4.78 12.68
CA PRO A 376 -31.17 4.32 13.85
C PRO A 376 -31.74 2.91 13.65
N ALA A 377 -31.45 2.01 14.59
CA ALA A 377 -31.88 0.63 14.56
C ALA A 377 -33.04 0.41 15.53
N ASN A 378 -34.04 -0.35 15.11
CA ASN A 378 -35.22 -0.74 15.93
C ASN A 378 -35.19 -2.23 16.27
N ALA A 379 -36.17 -2.72 16.97
CA ALA A 379 -36.23 -4.11 17.42
C ALA A 379 -36.26 -5.15 16.27
N SER A 380 -36.65 -4.76 15.07
CA SER A 380 -36.67 -5.62 13.87
C SER A 380 -35.41 -5.56 13.01
N THR A 381 -34.47 -4.68 13.33
CA THR A 381 -33.19 -4.54 12.59
C THR A 381 -32.33 -5.78 12.84
N ARG A 382 -31.99 -6.52 11.77
CA ARG A 382 -31.11 -7.69 11.82
C ARG A 382 -29.70 -7.31 11.42
N GLY A 383 -28.73 -8.04 11.96
CA GLY A 383 -27.30 -7.80 11.74
C GLY A 383 -26.61 -7.20 12.97
N ILE A 384 -25.48 -6.51 12.74
CA ILE A 384 -24.72 -5.89 13.82
C ILE A 384 -25.35 -4.54 14.18
N VAL A 385 -25.73 -4.38 15.44
CA VAL A 385 -26.32 -3.17 15.99
C VAL A 385 -25.46 -2.69 17.18
N ILE A 386 -25.19 -1.41 17.27
CA ILE A 386 -24.49 -0.79 18.40
C ILE A 386 -25.54 -0.17 19.32
N THR A 387 -25.58 -0.63 20.56
CA THR A 387 -26.47 -0.10 21.59
C THR A 387 -25.63 0.29 22.80
N ASN A 388 -25.64 1.57 23.18
CA ASN A 388 -24.86 2.09 24.31
C ASN A 388 -23.35 1.76 24.21
N GLY A 389 -22.78 1.88 22.98
CA GLY A 389 -21.37 1.57 22.74
C GLY A 389 -21.02 0.08 22.74
N LYS A 390 -22.01 -0.83 22.87
CA LYS A 390 -21.80 -2.28 22.82
C LYS A 390 -22.37 -2.86 21.54
N LYS A 391 -21.58 -3.72 20.90
CA LYS A 391 -21.95 -4.47 19.70
C LYS A 391 -22.95 -5.58 20.08
N ILE A 392 -24.11 -5.62 19.43
CA ILE A 392 -25.13 -6.65 19.58
C ILE A 392 -25.41 -7.22 18.19
N ILE A 393 -25.38 -8.53 18.05
CA ILE A 393 -25.82 -9.23 16.83
C ILE A 393 -27.29 -9.62 17.02
N ARG A 394 -28.16 -9.17 16.13
CA ARG A 394 -29.60 -9.48 16.13
C ARG A 394 -30.05 -10.25 14.90
#